data_47bb2eb68b8727213a014eadc6b0780f
#
_entry.id   47bb2eb68b8727213a014eadc6b0780f
#
_cell.length_a   1.000
_cell.length_b   1.000
_cell.length_c   1.000
_cell.angle_alpha   90.00
_cell.angle_beta   90.00
_cell.angle_gamma   90.00
#
_symmetry.space_group_name_H-M   'P 1'
#
loop_
_entity.id
_entity.type
_entity.pdbx_description
1 polymer ?
#
loop_
_entity_poly.entity_id
_entity_poly.type
_entity_poly.pdbx_seq_one_letter_code
_entity_poly.pdbx_strand_id
1 'polypeptide(L)'
;EDLTKDKDVQLIKVSISGHIHIFFVKYLKWDSNYFNVKTLKLYYILYDHEEYNTLKLAIASFKQILFNKENIYCFSEIPSEDIFTIQALNENGFKLVESRLTYYLDLNNHNFERYEIRQANVKDISNLKQVAYMMRNKYDRFHAESKFNLIKSDEFLATYIEESIKG
;
A
#
# COMPACT_ATOMS: atom_id res chain seq x y z
N GLU A 1 -3.72 12.11 -7.84
CA GLU A 1 -4.60 12.32 -6.66
C GLU A 1 -3.97 13.40 -5.77
N ASP A 2 -4.73 14.45 -5.45
CA ASP A 2 -4.24 15.53 -4.56
C ASP A 2 -4.39 15.09 -3.10
N LEU A 3 -3.35 14.45 -2.57
CA LEU A 3 -3.35 13.91 -1.21
C LEU A 3 -3.55 14.98 -0.12
N THR A 4 -3.32 16.26 -0.43
CA THR A 4 -3.45 17.33 0.58
C THR A 4 -4.90 17.65 0.91
N LYS A 5 -5.85 17.26 0.05
CA LYS A 5 -7.29 17.45 0.23
C LYS A 5 -8.02 16.23 0.78
N ASP A 6 -7.32 15.12 0.91
CA ASP A 6 -7.89 13.87 1.40
C ASP A 6 -7.95 13.89 2.93
N LYS A 7 -9.17 13.75 3.48
CA LYS A 7 -9.42 13.79 4.94
C LYS A 7 -8.77 12.63 5.71
N ASP A 8 -8.47 11.54 5.01
CA ASP A 8 -7.86 10.36 5.60
C ASP A 8 -6.32 10.43 5.58
N VAL A 9 -5.75 11.50 5.02
CA VAL A 9 -4.30 11.74 4.98
C VAL A 9 -3.87 12.60 6.16
N GLN A 10 -2.85 12.16 6.86
CA GLN A 10 -2.17 12.88 7.94
C GLN A 10 -0.74 13.21 7.52
N LEU A 11 -0.30 14.42 7.90
CA LEU A 11 1.07 14.85 7.78
C LEU A 11 1.72 14.80 9.16
N ILE A 12 2.74 13.95 9.30
CA ILE A 12 3.51 13.83 10.54
C ILE A 12 4.88 14.47 10.30
N LYS A 13 5.15 15.53 11.05
CA LYS A 13 6.44 16.24 11.02
C LYS A 13 7.32 15.75 12.15
N VAL A 14 8.55 15.36 11.80
CA VAL A 14 9.60 14.97 12.74
C VAL A 14 10.83 15.86 12.50
N SER A 15 11.44 16.37 13.56
CA SER A 15 12.68 17.15 13.47
C SER A 15 13.80 16.39 14.19
N ILE A 16 14.88 16.08 13.47
CA ILE A 16 16.07 15.40 13.99
C ILE A 16 17.32 16.22 13.59
N SER A 17 18.13 16.56 14.55
CA SER A 17 19.40 17.30 14.32
C SER A 17 19.25 18.57 13.47
N GLY A 18 18.11 19.26 13.58
CA GLY A 18 17.81 20.46 12.79
C GLY A 18 17.17 20.20 11.42
N HIS A 19 17.15 18.97 10.94
CA HIS A 19 16.50 18.57 9.69
C HIS A 19 15.03 18.20 9.90
N ILE A 20 14.20 18.56 8.94
CA ILE A 20 12.76 18.31 8.96
C ILE A 20 12.43 17.13 8.05
N HIS A 21 11.65 16.21 8.60
CA HIS A 21 11.10 15.06 7.85
C HIS A 21 9.59 15.14 7.89
N ILE A 22 8.96 14.94 6.75
CA ILE A 22 7.49 14.95 6.62
C ILE A 22 7.03 13.60 6.08
N PHE A 23 6.20 12.94 6.85
CA PHE A 23 5.61 11.65 6.51
C PHE A 23 4.15 11.85 6.11
N PHE A 24 3.80 11.43 4.90
CA PHE A 24 2.42 11.43 4.38
C PHE A 24 1.79 10.07 4.62
N VAL A 25 0.85 9.98 5.53
CA VAL A 25 0.22 8.73 5.93
C VAL A 25 -1.28 8.78 5.67
N LYS A 26 -1.82 7.79 4.97
CA LYS A 26 -3.26 7.66 4.72
C LYS A 26 -3.83 6.48 5.51
N TYR A 27 -4.93 6.71 6.20
CA TYR A 27 -5.75 5.67 6.78
C TYR A 27 -6.58 4.97 5.69
N LEU A 28 -6.42 3.66 5.56
CA LEU A 28 -7.15 2.84 4.60
C LEU A 28 -8.37 2.22 5.30
N LYS A 29 -9.48 2.96 5.30
CA LYS A 29 -10.70 2.60 6.02
C LYS A 29 -11.27 1.26 5.57
N TRP A 30 -11.32 1.00 4.26
CA TRP A 30 -11.88 -0.23 3.72
C TRP A 30 -11.02 -1.44 4.12
N ASP A 31 -9.70 -1.39 3.90
CA ASP A 31 -8.76 -2.45 4.31
C ASP A 31 -8.83 -2.70 5.82
N SER A 32 -8.89 -1.63 6.60
CA SER A 32 -8.96 -1.72 8.07
C SER A 32 -10.21 -2.44 8.55
N ASN A 33 -11.35 -2.12 7.96
CA ASN A 33 -12.63 -2.78 8.27
C ASN A 33 -12.64 -4.24 7.82
N TYR A 34 -12.12 -4.50 6.61
CA TYR A 34 -12.10 -5.83 6.03
C TYR A 34 -11.25 -6.79 6.87
N PHE A 35 -10.02 -6.39 7.20
CA PHE A 35 -9.08 -7.23 7.96
C PHE A 35 -9.23 -7.12 9.48
N ASN A 36 -9.99 -6.15 9.97
CA ASN A 36 -10.08 -5.80 11.40
C ASN A 36 -8.69 -5.47 12.01
N VAL A 37 -7.86 -4.78 11.23
CA VAL A 37 -6.53 -4.28 11.61
C VAL A 37 -6.40 -2.87 11.07
N LYS A 38 -6.06 -1.91 11.93
CA LYS A 38 -5.84 -0.52 11.47
C LYS A 38 -4.74 -0.49 10.42
N THR A 39 -5.11 -0.24 9.18
CA THR A 39 -4.21 -0.27 8.02
C THR A 39 -3.89 1.14 7.57
N LEU A 40 -2.61 1.43 7.44
CA LEU A 40 -2.08 2.71 7.00
C LEU A 40 -1.18 2.51 5.78
N LYS A 41 -1.23 3.47 4.85
CA LYS A 41 -0.25 3.57 3.76
C LYS A 41 0.62 4.79 3.99
N LEU A 42 1.93 4.59 4.10
CA LEU A 42 2.93 5.65 4.07
C LEU A 42 3.24 5.94 2.59
N TYR A 43 2.74 7.08 2.10
CA TYR A 43 2.89 7.46 0.68
C TYR A 43 4.26 8.06 0.38
N TYR A 44 4.69 8.99 1.23
CA TYR A 44 5.94 9.73 1.02
C TYR A 44 6.65 9.98 2.33
N ILE A 45 7.97 10.00 2.24
CA ILE A 45 8.89 10.52 3.25
C ILE A 45 9.66 11.64 2.56
N LEU A 46 9.42 12.89 2.95
CA LEU A 46 10.11 14.05 2.40
C LEU A 46 11.17 14.53 3.38
N TYR A 47 12.38 14.72 2.89
CA TYR A 47 13.53 15.24 3.62
C TYR A 47 14.51 15.88 2.62
N ASP A 48 15.44 16.72 3.11
CA ASP A 48 16.32 17.57 2.30
C ASP A 48 17.82 17.32 2.55
N HIS A 49 18.20 16.15 3.04
CA HIS A 49 19.57 15.81 3.39
C HIS A 49 19.94 14.39 2.96
N GLU A 50 21.25 14.07 2.99
CA GLU A 50 21.80 12.76 2.65
C GLU A 50 22.36 12.01 3.88
N GLU A 51 21.98 12.42 5.10
CA GLU A 51 22.46 11.82 6.34
C GLU A 51 21.64 10.60 6.74
N TYR A 52 22.18 9.42 6.54
CA TYR A 52 21.53 8.14 6.82
C TYR A 52 21.02 8.02 8.28
N ASN A 53 21.87 8.33 9.25
CA ASN A 53 21.50 8.21 10.66
C ASN A 53 20.35 9.14 11.04
N THR A 54 20.29 10.32 10.46
CA THR A 54 19.23 11.31 10.66
C THR A 54 17.91 10.81 10.13
N LEU A 55 17.88 10.25 8.90
CA LEU A 55 16.68 9.60 8.33
C LEU A 55 16.24 8.41 9.18
N LYS A 56 17.16 7.55 9.58
CA LYS A 56 16.87 6.38 10.43
C LYS A 56 16.22 6.78 11.76
N LEU A 57 16.73 7.81 12.42
CA LEU A 57 16.17 8.35 13.68
C LEU A 57 14.80 9.00 13.45
N ALA A 58 14.59 9.67 12.31
CA ALA A 58 13.30 10.24 11.96
C ALA A 58 12.24 9.16 11.76
N ILE A 59 12.59 8.06 11.09
CA ILE A 59 11.70 6.89 10.92
C ILE A 59 11.43 6.23 12.27
N ALA A 60 12.41 6.12 13.17
CA ALA A 60 12.20 5.60 14.51
C ALA A 60 11.18 6.45 15.30
N SER A 61 11.32 7.76 15.25
CA SER A 61 10.40 8.71 15.90
C SER A 61 8.99 8.65 15.28
N PHE A 62 8.90 8.61 13.96
CA PHE A 62 7.66 8.41 13.23
C PHE A 62 6.94 7.12 13.68
N LYS A 63 7.68 6.02 13.76
CA LYS A 63 7.17 4.74 14.25
C LYS A 63 6.62 4.84 15.67
N GLN A 64 7.32 5.52 16.58
CA GLN A 64 6.84 5.73 17.96
C GLN A 64 5.53 6.52 18.00
N ILE A 65 5.39 7.54 17.15
CA ILE A 65 4.16 8.35 17.06
C ILE A 65 2.97 7.48 16.60
N LEU A 66 3.18 6.67 15.55
CA LEU A 66 2.12 5.85 14.96
C LEU A 66 1.69 4.67 15.82
N PHE A 67 2.66 3.91 16.35
CA PHE A 67 2.41 2.61 16.97
C PHE A 67 2.21 2.69 18.49
N ASN A 68 1.91 3.86 19.02
CA ASN A 68 1.70 4.05 20.46
C ASN A 68 0.40 3.35 20.91
N LYS A 69 0.51 2.06 21.27
CA LYS A 69 -0.55 1.21 21.87
C LYS A 69 -1.58 0.56 20.92
N GLU A 70 -1.49 0.71 19.62
CA GLU A 70 -2.46 0.12 18.69
C GLU A 70 -1.84 -1.01 17.85
N ASN A 71 -2.67 -2.00 17.50
CA ASN A 71 -2.29 -3.01 16.52
C ASN A 71 -2.46 -2.43 15.11
N ILE A 72 -1.38 -1.89 14.56
CA ILE A 72 -1.35 -1.20 13.28
C ILE A 72 -0.56 -2.04 12.27
N TYR A 73 -1.06 -2.11 11.05
CA TYR A 73 -0.32 -2.49 9.87
C TYR A 73 -0.02 -1.24 9.03
N CYS A 74 1.24 -0.95 8.80
CA CYS A 74 1.67 0.17 7.98
C CYS A 74 2.58 -0.34 6.86
N PHE A 75 2.28 0.01 5.62
CA PHE A 75 3.10 -0.33 4.47
C PHE A 75 3.43 0.89 3.63
N SER A 76 4.50 0.79 2.84
CA SER A 76 4.93 1.80 1.89
C SER A 76 5.38 1.14 0.59
N GLU A 77 5.32 1.89 -0.50
CA GLU A 77 5.87 1.52 -1.80
C GLU A 77 7.05 2.44 -2.09
N ILE A 78 8.26 1.90 -2.03
CA ILE A 78 9.51 2.64 -2.23
C ILE A 78 10.13 2.20 -3.55
N PRO A 79 10.57 3.13 -4.41
CA PRO A 79 11.33 2.78 -5.62
C PRO A 79 12.54 1.92 -5.28
N SER A 80 12.80 0.89 -6.07
CA SER A 80 13.88 -0.07 -5.81
C SER A 80 15.28 0.55 -5.81
N GLU A 81 15.45 1.68 -6.49
CA GLU A 81 16.66 2.49 -6.55
C GLU A 81 16.89 3.34 -5.30
N ASP A 82 15.86 3.60 -4.51
CA ASP A 82 15.99 4.34 -3.23
C ASP A 82 16.43 3.40 -2.09
N ILE A 83 17.62 2.86 -2.25
CA ILE A 83 18.25 1.96 -1.27
C ILE A 83 18.37 2.61 0.10
N PHE A 84 18.61 3.92 0.14
CA PHE A 84 18.77 4.69 1.36
C PHE A 84 17.52 4.63 2.25
N THR A 85 16.37 4.93 1.70
CA THR A 85 15.09 4.84 2.42
C THR A 85 14.72 3.39 2.73
N ILE A 86 14.94 2.44 1.81
CA ILE A 86 14.68 1.01 2.03
C ILE A 86 15.46 0.48 3.23
N GLN A 87 16.76 0.77 3.31
CA GLN A 87 17.60 0.34 4.43
C GLN A 87 17.18 0.98 5.75
N ALA A 88 16.90 2.28 5.75
CA ALA A 88 16.46 2.99 6.95
C ALA A 88 15.12 2.46 7.50
N LEU A 89 14.18 2.12 6.61
CA LEU A 89 12.92 1.45 6.97
C LEU A 89 13.18 0.05 7.54
N ASN A 90 14.04 -0.73 6.89
CA ASN A 90 14.36 -2.11 7.30
C ASN A 90 15.00 -2.17 8.70
N GLU A 91 15.95 -1.27 9.00
CA GLU A 91 16.54 -1.15 10.33
C GLU A 91 15.54 -0.72 11.41
N ASN A 92 14.45 -0.07 11.02
CA ASN A 92 13.33 0.27 11.90
C ASN A 92 12.27 -0.84 11.99
N GLY A 93 12.55 -2.03 11.43
CA GLY A 93 11.71 -3.22 11.53
C GLY A 93 10.57 -3.29 10.51
N PHE A 94 10.57 -2.41 9.49
CA PHE A 94 9.77 -2.67 8.29
C PHE A 94 10.40 -3.81 7.50
N LYS A 95 9.57 -4.65 6.90
CA LYS A 95 10.04 -5.83 6.14
C LYS A 95 9.62 -5.70 4.70
N LEU A 96 10.49 -6.12 3.78
CA LEU A 96 10.08 -6.30 2.39
C LEU A 96 9.09 -7.46 2.32
N VAL A 97 7.89 -7.20 1.82
CA VAL A 97 6.80 -8.19 1.74
C VAL A 97 6.40 -8.53 0.32
N GLU A 98 6.59 -7.60 -0.62
CA GLU A 98 6.36 -7.85 -2.04
C GLU A 98 7.22 -6.91 -2.90
N SER A 99 7.48 -7.31 -4.14
CA SER A 99 8.04 -6.45 -5.19
C SER A 99 7.00 -6.25 -6.28
N ARG A 100 6.82 -5.00 -6.74
CA ARG A 100 5.90 -4.66 -7.82
C ARG A 100 6.68 -4.20 -9.04
N LEU A 101 6.37 -4.82 -10.18
CA LEU A 101 6.90 -4.41 -11.47
C LEU A 101 5.84 -3.62 -12.22
N THR A 102 6.21 -2.44 -12.68
CA THR A 102 5.36 -1.63 -13.56
C THR A 102 5.81 -1.84 -14.99
N TYR A 103 4.91 -2.33 -15.82
CA TYR A 103 5.12 -2.47 -17.26
C TYR A 103 4.38 -1.37 -17.99
N TYR A 104 4.99 -0.87 -19.05
CA TYR A 104 4.30 0.01 -19.98
C TYR A 104 4.60 -0.43 -21.42
N LEU A 105 3.67 -0.14 -22.30
CA LEU A 105 3.74 -0.46 -23.73
C LEU A 105 3.49 0.80 -24.53
N ASP A 106 4.39 1.10 -25.48
CA ASP A 106 4.13 2.15 -26.47
C ASP A 106 3.08 1.65 -27.45
N LEU A 107 1.94 2.31 -27.49
CA LEU A 107 0.79 1.94 -28.32
C LEU A 107 0.87 2.48 -29.76
N ASN A 108 1.81 3.36 -30.08
CA ASN A 108 1.86 4.05 -31.38
C ASN A 108 2.10 3.11 -32.58
N ASN A 109 2.70 1.96 -32.34
CA ASN A 109 3.08 0.99 -33.40
C ASN A 109 2.43 -0.38 -33.23
N HIS A 110 1.39 -0.49 -32.41
CA HIS A 110 0.71 -1.77 -32.15
C HIS A 110 -0.67 -1.83 -32.79
N ASN A 111 -0.90 -2.86 -33.61
CA ASN A 111 -2.23 -3.25 -34.04
C ASN A 111 -2.83 -4.21 -33.02
N PHE A 112 -3.82 -3.76 -32.29
CA PHE A 112 -4.54 -4.61 -31.33
C PHE A 112 -5.79 -5.20 -31.97
N GLU A 113 -6.02 -6.47 -31.72
CA GLU A 113 -7.34 -7.07 -31.98
C GLU A 113 -8.37 -6.36 -31.09
N ARG A 114 -9.47 -5.95 -31.68
CA ARG A 114 -10.58 -5.33 -30.95
C ARG A 114 -11.57 -6.41 -30.58
N TYR A 115 -11.77 -6.58 -29.28
CA TYR A 115 -12.79 -7.47 -28.76
C TYR A 115 -14.02 -6.64 -28.31
N GLU A 116 -15.19 -7.24 -28.45
CA GLU A 116 -16.40 -6.67 -27.86
C GLU A 116 -16.28 -6.71 -26.33
N ILE A 117 -16.31 -5.55 -25.71
CA ILE A 117 -16.29 -5.39 -24.26
C ILE A 117 -17.53 -4.65 -23.81
N ARG A 118 -18.00 -4.97 -22.62
CA ARG A 118 -19.06 -4.26 -21.93
C ARG A 118 -18.70 -4.03 -20.46
N GLN A 119 -19.36 -3.07 -19.85
CA GLN A 119 -19.24 -2.89 -18.41
C GLN A 119 -19.86 -4.08 -17.67
N ALA A 120 -19.20 -4.54 -16.61
CA ALA A 120 -19.73 -5.56 -15.73
C ALA A 120 -20.96 -5.04 -14.95
N ASN A 121 -21.87 -5.96 -14.60
CA ASN A 121 -23.04 -5.66 -13.81
C ASN A 121 -23.26 -6.73 -12.73
N VAL A 122 -24.27 -6.54 -11.89
CA VAL A 122 -24.54 -7.42 -10.73
C VAL A 122 -24.66 -8.92 -11.09
N LYS A 123 -25.13 -9.25 -12.30
CA LYS A 123 -25.26 -10.66 -12.75
C LYS A 123 -23.90 -11.32 -12.99
N ASP A 124 -22.86 -10.52 -13.21
CA ASP A 124 -21.50 -11.01 -13.49
C ASP A 124 -20.72 -11.30 -12.20
N ILE A 125 -21.17 -10.81 -11.04
CA ILE A 125 -20.45 -10.89 -9.77
C ILE A 125 -20.00 -12.32 -9.46
N SER A 126 -20.88 -13.30 -9.57
CA SER A 126 -20.55 -14.69 -9.23
C SER A 126 -19.37 -15.23 -10.05
N ASN A 127 -19.39 -15.01 -11.36
CA ASN A 127 -18.34 -15.47 -12.26
C ASN A 127 -17.04 -14.69 -12.04
N LEU A 128 -17.12 -13.38 -11.86
CA LEU A 128 -15.94 -12.55 -11.65
C LEU A 128 -15.27 -12.83 -10.31
N LYS A 129 -16.04 -13.10 -9.25
CA LYS A 129 -15.49 -13.56 -7.96
C LYS A 129 -14.73 -14.88 -8.10
N GLN A 130 -15.26 -15.81 -8.88
CA GLN A 130 -14.61 -17.10 -9.15
C GLN A 130 -13.25 -16.89 -9.85
N VAL A 131 -13.24 -16.07 -10.90
CA VAL A 131 -12.02 -15.73 -11.62
C VAL A 131 -11.01 -15.05 -10.69
N ALA A 132 -11.45 -14.06 -9.90
CA ALA A 132 -10.58 -13.36 -8.96
C ALA A 132 -9.97 -14.30 -7.92
N TYR A 133 -10.76 -15.21 -7.37
CA TYR A 133 -10.28 -16.20 -6.42
C TYR A 133 -9.23 -17.14 -7.05
N MET A 134 -9.43 -17.56 -8.30
CA MET A 134 -8.47 -18.40 -9.03
C MET A 134 -7.16 -17.65 -9.34
N MET A 135 -7.23 -16.33 -9.57
CA MET A 135 -6.10 -15.48 -9.91
C MET A 135 -5.39 -14.85 -8.70
N ARG A 136 -5.79 -15.20 -7.47
CA ARG A 136 -5.18 -14.64 -6.27
C ARG A 136 -3.67 -14.89 -6.24
N ASN A 137 -2.94 -13.88 -5.79
CA ASN A 137 -1.49 -13.97 -5.59
C ASN A 137 -1.19 -14.37 -4.13
N LYS A 138 -0.63 -15.55 -3.94
CA LYS A 138 -0.24 -16.05 -2.61
C LYS A 138 1.04 -15.43 -2.05
N TYR A 139 1.71 -14.59 -2.84
CA TYR A 139 2.97 -13.95 -2.49
C TYR A 139 2.84 -12.43 -2.32
N ASP A 140 1.61 -11.94 -2.16
CA ASP A 140 1.36 -10.52 -1.90
C ASP A 140 1.52 -10.16 -0.41
N ARG A 141 1.44 -8.86 -0.11
CA ARG A 141 1.59 -8.35 1.25
C ARG A 141 0.57 -8.91 2.24
N PHE A 142 -0.61 -9.29 1.80
CA PHE A 142 -1.66 -9.81 2.69
C PHE A 142 -1.39 -11.24 3.14
N HIS A 143 -0.69 -12.03 2.32
CA HIS A 143 -0.25 -13.37 2.67
C HIS A 143 1.09 -13.38 3.41
N ALA A 144 1.93 -12.36 3.19
CA ALA A 144 3.21 -12.22 3.87
C ALA A 144 3.08 -11.70 5.32
N GLU A 145 1.96 -11.07 5.68
CA GLU A 145 1.74 -10.48 7.00
C GLU A 145 0.91 -11.40 7.91
N SER A 146 1.52 -11.88 8.98
CA SER A 146 0.90 -12.81 9.94
C SER A 146 -0.30 -12.25 10.72
N LYS A 147 -0.49 -10.92 10.72
CA LYS A 147 -1.63 -10.26 11.34
C LYS A 147 -2.93 -10.43 10.55
N PHE A 148 -2.84 -10.75 9.27
CA PHE A 148 -3.99 -10.96 8.43
C PHE A 148 -4.47 -12.42 8.47
N ASN A 149 -5.77 -12.60 8.47
CA ASN A 149 -6.37 -13.92 8.36
C ASN A 149 -6.21 -14.43 6.93
N LEU A 150 -5.59 -15.60 6.75
CA LEU A 150 -5.29 -16.17 5.42
C LEU A 150 -6.54 -16.39 4.57
N ILE A 151 -7.67 -16.81 5.18
CA ILE A 151 -8.93 -16.99 4.45
C ILE A 151 -9.40 -15.65 3.87
N LYS A 152 -9.35 -14.59 4.69
CA LYS A 152 -9.68 -13.24 4.22
C LYS A 152 -8.71 -12.74 3.14
N SER A 153 -7.43 -13.06 3.24
CA SER A 153 -6.44 -12.73 2.22
C SER A 153 -6.75 -13.43 0.89
N ASP A 154 -7.11 -14.71 0.93
CA ASP A 154 -7.55 -15.47 -0.25
C ASP A 154 -8.82 -14.89 -0.91
N GLU A 155 -9.76 -14.39 -0.12
CA GLU A 155 -11.04 -13.85 -0.57
C GLU A 155 -11.00 -12.36 -0.93
N PHE A 156 -9.90 -11.68 -0.63
CA PHE A 156 -9.77 -10.23 -0.76
C PHE A 156 -10.16 -9.71 -2.15
N LEU A 157 -9.56 -10.27 -3.23
CA LEU A 157 -9.85 -9.84 -4.59
C LEU A 157 -11.30 -10.11 -4.99
N ALA A 158 -11.86 -11.23 -4.58
CA ALA A 158 -13.24 -11.58 -4.87
C ALA A 158 -14.21 -10.59 -4.20
N THR A 159 -13.94 -10.21 -2.95
CA THR A 159 -14.73 -9.21 -2.23
C THR A 159 -14.56 -7.81 -2.83
N TYR A 160 -13.32 -7.44 -3.18
CA TYR A 160 -13.04 -6.16 -3.84
C TYR A 160 -13.81 -5.99 -5.15
N ILE A 161 -13.87 -7.04 -6.00
CA ILE A 161 -14.64 -7.03 -7.25
C ILE A 161 -16.13 -6.84 -6.97
N GLU A 162 -16.67 -7.57 -6.00
CA GLU A 162 -18.09 -7.45 -5.63
C GLU A 162 -18.44 -6.03 -5.21
N GLU A 163 -17.66 -5.44 -4.31
CA GLU A 163 -17.88 -4.07 -3.83
C GLU A 163 -17.71 -3.04 -4.96
N SER A 164 -16.74 -3.24 -5.86
CA SER A 164 -16.51 -2.34 -7.00
C SER A 164 -17.66 -2.35 -8.02
N ILE A 165 -18.47 -3.43 -8.11
CA ILE A 165 -19.61 -3.53 -9.02
C ILE A 165 -20.87 -2.96 -8.36
N LYS A 166 -20.98 -3.05 -7.03
CA LYS A 166 -22.13 -2.55 -6.29
C LYS A 166 -22.11 -1.03 -6.11
N GLY A 167 -20.94 -0.38 -6.15
CA GLY A 167 -20.73 1.07 -6.03
C GLY A 167 -20.35 1.48 -4.64
#